data_3061357dbc239f17eab49127cdc8d1be
#
_entry.id   3061357dbc239f17eab49127cdc8d1be
#
_cell.length_a   1.000
_cell.length_b   1.000
_cell.length_c   1.000
_cell.angle_alpha   90.00
_cell.angle_beta   90.00
_cell.angle_gamma   90.00
#
_symmetry.space_group_name_H-M   'P 1'
#
loop_
_entity.id
_entity.type
_entity.pdbx_description
1 polymer ?
#
loop_
_entity_poly.entity_id
_entity_poly.type
_entity_poly.pdbx_seq_one_letter_code
_entity_poly.pdbx_strand_id
1 'polypeptide(L)'
;MSPAHQRSPFRDGFAALREEPLLLAAELTWRWCFGLAAWLIALLAVTLFLDSLTISALDRFLLGTMSPLLEHSAAKHIFHGALLRVLWMKFIVLVGLSVLWASAAAVGRAASLRCLVSLTNGDDRDEEAGWQFRPMFQLHLVRALWMWIAFGCLTASLLLGHDMMQQGRAARGAFFYVFGFSLSAVFGVTLNWIFGLAPLFCIRNQATTHDALALTIDFCVRQTRRLLGLSIAFLAVRIVWFGSMFFVVLAPTGLGKHIALGWQLILMGLLALIYFAGADALYIARLGAFTALADIDSQPVPEPESVLDPKPWTPYVPPQNTTGIEPL
;
A
#
# COMPACT_ATOMS: atom_id res chain seq x y z
N MET A 1 -2.09 -21.85 33.91
CA MET A 1 -1.66 -21.41 32.57
C MET A 1 -2.89 -21.12 31.77
N SER A 2 -3.19 -19.86 31.52
CA SER A 2 -4.30 -19.44 30.67
C SER A 2 -3.97 -19.85 29.23
N PRO A 3 -4.89 -20.49 28.46
CA PRO A 3 -4.63 -20.84 27.09
C PRO A 3 -4.27 -19.55 26.34
N ALA A 4 -3.07 -19.49 25.79
CA ALA A 4 -2.63 -18.42 24.94
C ALA A 4 -3.69 -18.27 23.84
N HIS A 5 -4.54 -17.27 23.98
CA HIS A 5 -5.51 -16.92 22.95
C HIS A 5 -4.71 -16.81 21.65
N GLN A 6 -5.00 -17.69 20.70
CA GLN A 6 -4.45 -17.57 19.35
C GLN A 6 -4.90 -16.21 18.81
N ARG A 7 -4.06 -15.19 19.06
CA ARG A 7 -4.28 -13.83 18.56
C ARG A 7 -4.36 -13.93 17.05
N SER A 8 -5.44 -13.43 16.50
CA SER A 8 -5.62 -13.39 15.05
C SER A 8 -4.92 -12.12 14.52
N PRO A 9 -3.87 -12.22 13.70
CA PRO A 9 -3.17 -11.04 13.17
C PRO A 9 -4.11 -10.03 12.50
N PHE A 10 -5.20 -10.53 11.91
CA PHE A 10 -6.23 -9.67 11.32
C PHE A 10 -6.92 -8.78 12.36
N ARG A 11 -7.28 -9.35 13.53
CA ARG A 11 -7.92 -8.60 14.62
C ARG A 11 -6.94 -7.64 15.29
N ASP A 12 -5.69 -8.05 15.46
CA ASP A 12 -4.64 -7.24 16.06
C ASP A 12 -4.34 -6.01 15.20
N GLY A 13 -4.40 -6.12 13.87
CA GLY A 13 -4.27 -4.97 12.98
C GLY A 13 -5.36 -3.91 13.17
N PHE A 14 -6.61 -4.30 13.43
CA PHE A 14 -7.68 -3.35 13.75
C PHE A 14 -7.62 -2.86 15.20
N ALA A 15 -7.12 -3.68 16.13
CA ALA A 15 -6.91 -3.28 17.51
C ALA A 15 -5.89 -2.14 17.60
N ALA A 16 -4.76 -2.23 16.89
CA ALA A 16 -3.75 -1.17 16.82
C ALA A 16 -4.32 0.21 16.39
N LEU A 17 -5.24 0.21 15.43
CA LEU A 17 -5.94 1.42 14.99
C LEU A 17 -6.85 2.02 16.07
N ARG A 18 -7.45 1.15 16.90
CA ARG A 18 -8.35 1.57 17.98
C ARG A 18 -7.58 2.06 19.19
N GLU A 19 -6.44 1.46 19.48
CA GLU A 19 -5.58 1.82 20.60
C GLU A 19 -4.87 3.15 20.36
N GLU A 20 -4.42 3.40 19.11
CA GLU A 20 -3.68 4.61 18.74
C GLU A 20 -4.30 5.33 17.54
N PRO A 21 -5.38 6.11 17.76
CA PRO A 21 -6.04 6.85 16.66
C PRO A 21 -5.16 7.96 16.06
N LEU A 22 -4.16 8.46 16.81
CA LEU A 22 -3.19 9.44 16.33
C LEU A 22 -2.32 8.87 15.20
N LEU A 23 -2.08 7.57 15.18
CA LEU A 23 -1.38 6.89 14.10
C LEU A 23 -2.11 7.08 12.75
N LEU A 24 -3.44 6.92 12.76
CA LEU A 24 -4.25 7.18 11.58
C LEU A 24 -4.19 8.63 11.14
N ALA A 25 -4.30 9.56 12.09
CA ALA A 25 -4.22 11.00 11.80
C ALA A 25 -2.86 11.38 11.18
N ALA A 26 -1.75 10.86 11.73
CA ALA A 26 -0.41 11.11 11.20
C ALA A 26 -0.25 10.55 9.78
N GLU A 27 -0.71 9.33 9.52
CA GLU A 27 -0.63 8.72 8.19
C GLU A 27 -1.49 9.47 7.16
N LEU A 28 -2.71 9.88 7.52
CA LEU A 28 -3.56 10.72 6.69
C LEU A 28 -2.89 12.06 6.36
N THR A 29 -2.35 12.72 7.38
CA THR A 29 -1.76 14.05 7.24
C THR A 29 -0.62 14.04 6.22
N TRP A 30 0.39 13.18 6.38
CA TRP A 30 1.52 13.20 5.46
C TRP A 30 1.13 12.78 4.04
N ARG A 31 0.20 11.83 3.87
CA ARG A 31 -0.26 11.39 2.54
C ARG A 31 -1.05 12.47 1.84
N TRP A 32 -1.94 13.14 2.54
CA TRP A 32 -2.78 14.18 1.95
C TRP A 32 -1.97 15.45 1.67
N CYS A 33 -1.03 15.82 2.54
CA CYS A 33 -0.08 16.89 2.25
C CYS A 33 0.75 16.59 1.01
N PHE A 34 1.26 15.36 0.88
CA PHE A 34 1.95 14.94 -0.34
C PHE A 34 1.02 14.96 -1.56
N GLY A 35 -0.19 14.43 -1.44
CA GLY A 35 -1.18 14.43 -2.53
C GLY A 35 -1.51 15.85 -3.02
N LEU A 36 -1.71 16.78 -2.10
CA LEU A 36 -1.94 18.19 -2.42
C LEU A 36 -0.72 18.82 -3.12
N ALA A 37 0.48 18.60 -2.59
CA ALA A 37 1.72 19.11 -3.20
C ALA A 37 1.92 18.52 -4.60
N ALA A 38 1.69 17.22 -4.78
CA ALA A 38 1.79 16.55 -6.08
C ALA A 38 0.79 17.12 -7.08
N TRP A 39 -0.45 17.38 -6.65
CA TRP A 39 -1.48 18.00 -7.49
C TRP A 39 -1.09 19.43 -7.91
N LEU A 40 -0.57 20.23 -6.98
CA LEU A 40 -0.10 21.60 -7.28
C LEU A 40 1.08 21.59 -8.27
N ILE A 41 2.04 20.68 -8.09
CA ILE A 41 3.18 20.50 -9.01
C ILE A 41 2.68 20.07 -10.41
N ALA A 42 1.75 19.13 -10.46
CA ALA A 42 1.17 18.70 -11.73
C ALA A 42 0.41 19.82 -12.43
N LEU A 43 -0.39 20.60 -11.69
CA LEU A 43 -1.10 21.76 -12.22
C LEU A 43 -0.13 22.80 -12.76
N LEU A 44 0.91 23.15 -11.99
CA LEU A 44 1.94 24.08 -12.41
C LEU A 44 2.66 23.58 -13.69
N ALA A 45 3.01 22.31 -13.74
CA ALA A 45 3.64 21.73 -14.93
C ALA A 45 2.74 21.81 -16.17
N VAL A 46 1.44 21.53 -16.00
CA VAL A 46 0.46 21.66 -17.09
C VAL A 46 0.31 23.12 -17.54
N THR A 47 0.20 24.06 -16.61
CA THR A 47 0.08 25.50 -16.97
C THR A 47 1.32 25.99 -17.71
N LEU A 48 2.52 25.69 -17.21
CA LEU A 48 3.78 26.05 -17.87
C LEU A 48 3.93 25.39 -19.25
N PHE A 49 3.45 24.15 -19.40
CA PHE A 49 3.44 23.48 -20.69
C PHE A 49 2.46 24.16 -21.65
N LEU A 50 1.23 24.47 -21.22
CA LEU A 50 0.22 25.16 -22.06
C LEU A 50 0.73 26.55 -22.47
N ASP A 51 1.36 27.29 -21.60
CA ASP A 51 1.97 28.58 -21.90
C ASP A 51 3.13 28.48 -22.92
N SER A 52 3.79 27.33 -22.98
CA SER A 52 4.86 27.06 -23.96
C SER A 52 4.35 26.76 -25.36
N LEU A 53 3.05 26.54 -25.53
CA LEU A 53 2.44 26.22 -26.83
C LEU A 53 2.19 27.50 -27.64
N THR A 54 2.59 27.51 -28.89
CA THR A 54 2.29 28.58 -29.83
C THR A 54 0.89 28.40 -30.41
N ILE A 55 -0.09 29.10 -29.87
CA ILE A 55 -1.48 29.06 -30.35
C ILE A 55 -1.70 30.20 -31.33
N SER A 56 -1.93 29.89 -32.60
CA SER A 56 -2.22 30.89 -33.62
C SER A 56 -3.62 31.49 -33.46
N ALA A 57 -3.88 32.64 -34.10
CA ALA A 57 -5.20 33.24 -34.10
C ALA A 57 -6.25 32.31 -34.77
N LEU A 58 -5.83 31.55 -35.79
CA LEU A 58 -6.66 30.56 -36.46
C LEU A 58 -7.03 29.40 -35.53
N ASP A 59 -6.07 28.90 -34.73
CA ASP A 59 -6.34 27.81 -33.77
C ASP A 59 -7.33 28.24 -32.70
N ARG A 60 -7.22 29.46 -32.21
CA ARG A 60 -8.20 30.05 -31.26
C ARG A 60 -9.59 30.14 -31.84
N PHE A 61 -9.67 30.56 -33.11
CA PHE A 61 -10.96 30.62 -33.83
C PHE A 61 -11.55 29.22 -33.96
N LEU A 62 -10.77 28.23 -34.42
CA LEU A 62 -11.23 26.85 -34.62
C LEU A 62 -11.68 26.19 -33.30
N LEU A 63 -10.98 26.44 -32.20
CA LEU A 63 -11.37 25.98 -30.83
C LEU A 63 -12.67 26.62 -30.35
N GLY A 64 -12.98 27.85 -30.81
CA GLY A 64 -14.21 28.56 -30.46
C GLY A 64 -15.44 28.14 -31.25
N THR A 65 -15.32 27.31 -32.29
CA THR A 65 -16.42 26.90 -33.15
C THR A 65 -17.36 25.87 -32.59
N MET A 66 -17.01 25.23 -31.42
CA MET A 66 -17.74 24.09 -30.80
C MET A 66 -18.01 22.94 -31.78
N SER A 67 -17.23 22.83 -32.88
CA SER A 67 -17.30 21.73 -33.83
C SER A 67 -16.22 20.70 -33.54
N PRO A 68 -16.55 19.44 -33.16
CA PRO A 68 -15.56 18.43 -32.77
C PRO A 68 -14.47 18.17 -33.81
N LEU A 69 -14.81 18.30 -35.10
CA LEU A 69 -13.85 18.10 -36.19
C LEU A 69 -12.84 19.26 -36.30
N LEU A 70 -13.30 20.50 -36.13
CA LEU A 70 -12.46 21.69 -36.19
C LEU A 70 -11.59 21.81 -34.95
N GLU A 71 -12.14 21.50 -33.75
CA GLU A 71 -11.40 21.42 -32.50
C GLU A 71 -10.30 20.36 -32.57
N HIS A 72 -10.60 19.16 -33.10
CA HIS A 72 -9.60 18.12 -33.34
C HIS A 72 -8.47 18.57 -34.27
N SER A 73 -8.81 19.27 -35.37
CA SER A 73 -7.83 19.80 -36.32
C SER A 73 -6.92 20.85 -35.66
N ALA A 74 -7.50 21.79 -34.88
CA ALA A 74 -6.75 22.78 -34.15
C ALA A 74 -5.85 22.13 -33.10
N ALA A 75 -6.38 21.18 -32.32
CA ALA A 75 -5.59 20.44 -31.35
C ALA A 75 -4.41 19.71 -32.01
N LYS A 76 -4.63 19.01 -33.10
CA LYS A 76 -3.58 18.36 -33.89
C LYS A 76 -2.49 19.34 -34.33
N HIS A 77 -2.86 20.52 -34.80
CA HIS A 77 -1.94 21.56 -35.23
C HIS A 77 -1.15 22.12 -34.04
N ILE A 78 -1.79 22.49 -32.95
CA ILE A 78 -1.17 23.03 -31.72
C ILE A 78 -0.17 22.03 -31.12
N PHE A 79 -0.54 20.74 -31.05
CA PHE A 79 0.32 19.69 -30.52
C PHE A 79 1.32 19.11 -31.51
N HIS A 80 1.26 19.53 -32.78
CA HIS A 80 2.22 19.08 -33.78
C HIS A 80 3.64 19.55 -33.42
N GLY A 81 4.57 18.61 -33.29
CA GLY A 81 5.94 18.88 -32.84
C GLY A 81 6.13 19.10 -31.33
N ALA A 82 5.06 19.13 -30.54
CA ALA A 82 5.15 19.25 -29.07
C ALA A 82 5.43 17.92 -28.36
N LEU A 83 5.36 16.78 -29.08
CA LEU A 83 5.50 15.44 -28.46
C LEU A 83 6.75 15.30 -27.58
N LEU A 84 7.89 15.74 -28.09
CA LEU A 84 9.14 15.65 -27.33
C LEU A 84 9.10 16.51 -26.06
N ARG A 85 8.50 17.71 -26.12
CA ARG A 85 8.31 18.58 -24.95
C ARG A 85 7.36 17.94 -23.93
N VAL A 86 6.26 17.33 -24.37
CA VAL A 86 5.33 16.58 -23.50
C VAL A 86 6.05 15.42 -22.82
N LEU A 87 6.87 14.67 -23.56
CA LEU A 87 7.62 13.54 -22.99
C LEU A 87 8.64 14.01 -21.94
N TRP A 88 9.40 15.07 -22.23
CA TRP A 88 10.34 15.65 -21.26
C TRP A 88 9.63 16.21 -20.03
N MET A 89 8.54 16.94 -20.21
CA MET A 89 7.75 17.46 -19.08
C MET A 89 7.24 16.31 -18.20
N LYS A 90 6.61 15.29 -18.82
CA LYS A 90 6.15 14.11 -18.10
C LYS A 90 7.28 13.43 -17.34
N PHE A 91 8.44 13.25 -17.98
CA PHE A 91 9.60 12.62 -17.36
C PHE A 91 10.10 13.42 -16.14
N ILE A 92 10.27 14.73 -16.26
CA ILE A 92 10.74 15.60 -15.16
C ILE A 92 9.75 15.59 -13.99
N VAL A 93 8.45 15.77 -14.29
CA VAL A 93 7.40 15.73 -13.26
C VAL A 93 7.37 14.38 -12.56
N LEU A 94 7.48 13.31 -13.33
CA LEU A 94 7.46 11.95 -12.86
C LEU A 94 8.62 11.66 -11.91
N VAL A 95 9.84 11.98 -12.32
CA VAL A 95 11.05 11.81 -11.50
C VAL A 95 10.97 12.68 -10.26
N GLY A 96 10.60 13.95 -10.41
CA GLY A 96 10.45 14.89 -9.29
C GLY A 96 9.42 14.42 -8.27
N LEU A 97 8.24 14.00 -8.71
CA LEU A 97 7.19 13.46 -7.84
C LEU A 97 7.60 12.15 -7.18
N SER A 98 8.38 11.29 -7.87
CA SER A 98 8.88 10.05 -7.29
C SER A 98 9.88 10.29 -6.16
N VAL A 99 10.78 11.24 -6.33
CA VAL A 99 11.75 11.63 -5.30
C VAL A 99 11.03 12.29 -4.11
N LEU A 100 10.11 13.21 -4.38
CA LEU A 100 9.29 13.84 -3.35
C LEU A 100 8.48 12.82 -2.56
N TRP A 101 7.84 11.88 -3.27
CA TRP A 101 7.08 10.79 -2.63
C TRP A 101 7.97 9.89 -1.79
N ALA A 102 9.13 9.48 -2.31
CA ALA A 102 10.07 8.64 -1.56
C ALA A 102 10.56 9.34 -0.29
N SER A 103 10.81 10.66 -0.35
CA SER A 103 11.21 11.47 0.80
C SER A 103 10.10 11.57 1.84
N ALA A 104 8.90 11.95 1.43
CA ALA A 104 7.74 12.08 2.32
C ALA A 104 7.36 10.72 2.94
N ALA A 105 7.36 9.66 2.13
CA ALA A 105 7.07 8.31 2.59
C ALA A 105 8.15 7.76 3.54
N ALA A 106 9.43 8.09 3.34
CA ALA A 106 10.51 7.68 4.24
C ALA A 106 10.30 8.25 5.64
N VAL A 107 9.89 9.51 5.76
CA VAL A 107 9.63 10.15 7.06
C VAL A 107 8.31 9.66 7.66
N GLY A 108 7.21 9.80 6.92
CA GLY A 108 5.87 9.47 7.42
C GLY A 108 5.73 7.98 7.77
N ARG A 109 6.23 7.10 6.91
CA ARG A 109 6.17 5.66 7.14
C ARG A 109 7.07 5.19 8.27
N ALA A 110 8.27 5.80 8.43
CA ALA A 110 9.14 5.49 9.55
C ALA A 110 8.46 5.82 10.88
N ALA A 111 7.78 6.96 10.99
CA ALA A 111 7.04 7.35 12.18
C ALA A 111 5.90 6.37 12.49
N SER A 112 5.07 6.05 11.48
CA SER A 112 3.94 5.12 11.66
C SER A 112 4.39 3.71 12.03
N LEU A 113 5.46 3.20 11.42
CA LEU A 113 5.97 1.86 11.73
C LEU A 113 6.63 1.77 13.09
N ARG A 114 7.34 2.82 13.55
CA ARG A 114 7.88 2.86 14.91
C ARG A 114 6.78 2.77 15.93
N CYS A 115 5.74 3.57 15.79
CA CYS A 115 4.58 3.52 16.66
C CYS A 115 3.92 2.11 16.66
N LEU A 116 3.78 1.46 15.49
CA LEU A 116 3.25 0.09 15.43
C LEU A 116 4.15 -0.94 16.10
N VAL A 117 5.47 -0.83 15.95
CA VAL A 117 6.44 -1.75 16.56
C VAL A 117 6.50 -1.55 18.08
N SER A 118 6.43 -0.31 18.59
CA SER A 118 6.38 -0.04 20.03
C SER A 118 5.11 -0.60 20.68
N LEU A 119 3.96 -0.50 20.01
CA LEU A 119 2.70 -1.08 20.49
C LEU A 119 2.76 -2.61 20.63
N THR A 120 3.51 -3.28 19.75
CA THR A 120 3.59 -4.76 19.78
C THR A 120 4.65 -5.27 20.75
N ASN A 121 5.78 -4.59 20.88
CA ASN A 121 6.91 -5.07 21.68
C ASN A 121 6.88 -4.60 23.15
N GLY A 122 6.11 -3.56 23.49
CA GLY A 122 6.01 -3.03 24.85
C GLY A 122 7.34 -2.54 25.46
N ASP A 123 8.33 -2.25 24.63
CA ASP A 123 9.71 -2.02 25.04
C ASP A 123 10.10 -0.55 24.81
N ASP A 124 10.59 0.10 25.86
CA ASP A 124 11.08 1.49 25.86
C ASP A 124 12.38 1.70 25.03
N ARG A 125 12.77 0.73 24.21
CA ARG A 125 13.99 0.79 23.37
C ARG A 125 13.94 1.84 22.25
N ASP A 126 12.83 2.57 22.13
CA ASP A 126 12.60 3.51 21.01
C ASP A 126 13.48 4.77 21.07
N GLU A 127 14.06 5.14 22.23
CA GLU A 127 14.86 6.37 22.33
C GLU A 127 16.22 6.30 21.61
N GLU A 128 16.81 5.11 21.46
CA GLU A 128 18.11 4.91 20.82
C GLU A 128 18.03 4.56 19.31
N ALA A 129 16.85 4.23 18.79
CA ALA A 129 16.70 3.87 17.40
C ALA A 129 16.85 5.10 16.49
N GLY A 130 18.06 5.29 15.96
CA GLY A 130 18.39 6.36 15.03
C GLY A 130 17.42 6.45 13.83
N TRP A 131 17.24 7.65 13.29
CA TRP A 131 16.40 7.87 12.12
C TRP A 131 16.92 7.06 10.92
N GLN A 132 16.19 6.04 10.52
CA GLN A 132 16.49 5.16 9.37
C GLN A 132 16.06 5.81 8.04
N PHE A 133 16.28 7.15 7.89
CA PHE A 133 15.82 7.87 6.70
C PHE A 133 16.43 7.30 5.41
N ARG A 134 17.74 7.10 5.38
CA ARG A 134 18.45 6.67 4.16
C ARG A 134 17.96 5.32 3.63
N PRO A 135 17.93 4.23 4.41
CA PRO A 135 17.42 2.96 3.91
C PRO A 135 15.93 3.01 3.57
N MET A 136 15.10 3.73 4.34
CA MET A 136 13.69 3.94 4.02
C MET A 136 13.48 4.68 2.71
N PHE A 137 14.23 5.76 2.49
CA PHE A 137 14.21 6.51 1.23
C PHE A 137 14.59 5.63 0.04
N GLN A 138 15.67 4.85 0.17
CA GLN A 138 16.11 3.92 -0.87
C GLN A 138 15.04 2.86 -1.19
N LEU A 139 14.40 2.26 -0.17
CA LEU A 139 13.31 1.31 -0.36
C LEU A 139 12.14 1.92 -1.14
N HIS A 140 11.74 3.14 -0.79
CA HIS A 140 10.65 3.82 -1.48
C HIS A 140 11.03 4.24 -2.90
N LEU A 141 12.27 4.65 -3.12
CA LEU A 141 12.76 4.99 -4.46
C LEU A 141 12.80 3.76 -5.38
N VAL A 142 13.32 2.63 -4.88
CA VAL A 142 13.32 1.35 -5.61
C VAL A 142 11.88 0.91 -5.90
N ARG A 143 10.97 1.05 -4.94
CA ARG A 143 9.54 0.78 -5.16
C ARG A 143 8.96 1.65 -6.27
N ALA A 144 9.25 2.96 -6.28
CA ALA A 144 8.80 3.86 -7.33
C ALA A 144 9.33 3.42 -8.70
N LEU A 145 10.61 3.10 -8.81
CA LEU A 145 11.22 2.61 -10.06
C LEU A 145 10.52 1.35 -10.59
N TRP A 146 10.27 0.38 -9.74
CA TRP A 146 9.56 -0.84 -10.12
C TRP A 146 8.11 -0.58 -10.56
N MET A 147 7.41 0.33 -9.89
CA MET A 147 6.06 0.75 -10.31
C MET A 147 6.08 1.38 -11.71
N TRP A 148 7.10 2.17 -12.03
CA TRP A 148 7.27 2.74 -13.37
C TRP A 148 7.54 1.68 -14.44
N ILE A 149 8.40 0.71 -14.12
CA ILE A 149 8.67 -0.42 -15.03
C ILE A 149 7.37 -1.19 -15.29
N ALA A 150 6.62 -1.54 -14.24
CA ALA A 150 5.35 -2.26 -14.36
C ALA A 150 4.32 -1.48 -15.19
N PHE A 151 4.18 -0.17 -14.93
CA PHE A 151 3.29 0.71 -15.68
C PHE A 151 3.72 0.85 -17.16
N GLY A 152 5.03 0.99 -17.41
CA GLY A 152 5.59 1.04 -18.75
C GLY A 152 5.32 -0.25 -19.54
N CYS A 153 5.53 -1.40 -18.93
CA CYS A 153 5.22 -2.70 -19.54
C CYS A 153 3.73 -2.85 -19.85
N LEU A 154 2.85 -2.43 -18.93
CA LEU A 154 1.41 -2.45 -19.16
C LEU A 154 1.02 -1.53 -20.33
N THR A 155 1.53 -0.30 -20.33
CA THR A 155 1.26 0.67 -21.39
C THR A 155 1.75 0.17 -22.76
N ALA A 156 2.97 -0.38 -22.81
CA ALA A 156 3.51 -0.98 -24.02
C ALA A 156 2.64 -2.14 -24.54
N SER A 157 2.19 -3.02 -23.64
CA SER A 157 1.30 -4.14 -23.98
C SER A 157 -0.05 -3.66 -24.52
N LEU A 158 -0.61 -2.60 -23.95
CA LEU A 158 -1.87 -2.00 -24.41
C LEU A 158 -1.71 -1.38 -25.80
N LEU A 159 -0.62 -0.64 -26.04
CA LEU A 159 -0.35 -0.02 -27.35
C LEU A 159 -0.10 -1.06 -28.43
N LEU A 160 0.72 -2.07 -28.15
CA LEU A 160 0.98 -3.18 -29.08
C LEU A 160 -0.29 -3.99 -29.37
N GLY A 161 -1.09 -4.26 -28.34
CA GLY A 161 -2.36 -4.96 -28.48
C GLY A 161 -3.33 -4.19 -29.37
N HIS A 162 -3.42 -2.87 -29.18
CA HIS A 162 -4.26 -1.98 -29.99
C HIS A 162 -3.82 -1.96 -31.46
N ASP A 163 -2.52 -1.79 -31.72
CA ASP A 163 -1.96 -1.78 -33.08
C ASP A 163 -2.22 -3.11 -33.82
N MET A 164 -2.00 -4.24 -33.12
CA MET A 164 -2.29 -5.57 -33.69
C MET A 164 -3.78 -5.76 -34.02
N MET A 165 -4.68 -5.22 -33.20
CA MET A 165 -6.13 -5.27 -33.49
C MET A 165 -6.49 -4.44 -34.71
N GLN A 166 -5.91 -3.26 -34.88
CA GLN A 166 -6.13 -2.42 -36.06
C GLN A 166 -5.61 -3.07 -37.36
N GLN A 167 -4.54 -3.86 -37.25
CA GLN A 167 -4.00 -4.64 -38.39
C GLN A 167 -4.82 -5.90 -38.71
N GLY A 168 -5.99 -6.09 -38.08
CA GLY A 168 -6.83 -7.28 -38.30
C GLY A 168 -6.34 -8.55 -37.60
N ARG A 169 -5.31 -8.45 -36.76
CA ARG A 169 -4.73 -9.57 -36.00
C ARG A 169 -5.33 -9.69 -34.62
N ALA A 170 -6.65 -9.79 -34.50
CA ALA A 170 -7.40 -9.70 -33.25
C ALA A 170 -6.94 -10.67 -32.18
N ALA A 171 -6.63 -11.94 -32.53
CA ALA A 171 -6.15 -12.93 -31.54
C ALA A 171 -4.80 -12.55 -30.90
N ARG A 172 -3.87 -12.00 -31.71
CA ARG A 172 -2.58 -11.52 -31.19
C ARG A 172 -2.75 -10.25 -30.33
N GLY A 173 -3.61 -9.34 -30.73
CA GLY A 173 -3.96 -8.17 -29.94
C GLY A 173 -4.54 -8.54 -28.59
N ALA A 174 -5.50 -9.46 -28.55
CA ALA A 174 -6.08 -9.98 -27.32
C ALA A 174 -5.02 -10.66 -26.41
N PHE A 175 -4.08 -11.43 -26.99
CA PHE A 175 -2.98 -12.01 -26.25
C PHE A 175 -2.12 -10.97 -25.55
N PHE A 176 -1.73 -9.88 -26.21
CA PHE A 176 -0.95 -8.81 -25.59
C PHE A 176 -1.72 -8.13 -24.45
N TYR A 177 -3.02 -7.89 -24.59
CA TYR A 177 -3.85 -7.34 -23.51
C TYR A 177 -3.87 -8.27 -22.29
N VAL A 178 -4.22 -9.54 -22.47
CA VAL A 178 -4.33 -10.49 -21.38
C VAL A 178 -2.97 -10.73 -20.72
N PHE A 179 -1.92 -10.96 -21.53
CA PHE A 179 -0.57 -11.19 -21.03
C PHE A 179 -0.02 -9.99 -20.27
N GLY A 180 -0.11 -8.78 -20.84
CA GLY A 180 0.36 -7.56 -20.19
C GLY A 180 -0.37 -7.25 -18.89
N PHE A 181 -1.69 -7.41 -18.87
CA PHE A 181 -2.49 -7.24 -17.67
C PHE A 181 -2.13 -8.28 -16.59
N SER A 182 -2.06 -9.57 -16.96
CA SER A 182 -1.72 -10.65 -16.02
C SER A 182 -0.32 -10.48 -15.45
N LEU A 183 0.66 -10.18 -16.29
CA LEU A 183 2.03 -9.93 -15.87
C LEU A 183 2.11 -8.75 -14.90
N SER A 184 1.47 -7.63 -15.25
CA SER A 184 1.44 -6.42 -14.40
C SER A 184 0.72 -6.67 -13.07
N ALA A 185 -0.35 -7.48 -13.07
CA ALA A 185 -1.06 -7.85 -11.86
C ALA A 185 -0.18 -8.72 -10.92
N VAL A 186 0.49 -9.74 -11.46
CA VAL A 186 1.41 -10.60 -10.68
C VAL A 186 2.55 -9.77 -10.11
N PHE A 187 3.20 -8.96 -10.93
CA PHE A 187 4.26 -8.05 -10.47
C PHE A 187 3.74 -7.09 -9.39
N GLY A 188 2.60 -6.47 -9.63
CA GLY A 188 1.98 -5.53 -8.69
C GLY A 188 1.70 -6.15 -7.33
N VAL A 189 1.17 -7.37 -7.28
CA VAL A 189 0.90 -8.10 -6.03
C VAL A 189 2.20 -8.47 -5.31
N THR A 190 3.17 -9.08 -6.02
CA THR A 190 4.43 -9.51 -5.44
C THR A 190 5.23 -8.32 -4.88
N LEU A 191 5.34 -7.26 -5.68
CA LEU A 191 6.03 -6.04 -5.25
C LEU A 191 5.33 -5.35 -4.09
N ASN A 192 3.99 -5.37 -4.06
CA ASN A 192 3.24 -4.80 -2.96
C ASN A 192 3.47 -5.56 -1.64
N TRP A 193 3.71 -6.87 -1.67
CA TRP A 193 4.11 -7.61 -0.47
C TRP A 193 5.53 -7.25 -0.04
N ILE A 194 6.50 -7.38 -0.94
CA ILE A 194 7.91 -7.12 -0.63
C ILE A 194 8.11 -5.69 -0.13
N PHE A 195 7.68 -4.69 -0.91
CA PHE A 195 7.85 -3.28 -0.54
C PHE A 195 6.85 -2.78 0.50
N GLY A 196 5.82 -3.57 0.82
CA GLY A 196 4.93 -3.31 1.95
C GLY A 196 5.54 -3.74 3.29
N LEU A 197 6.33 -4.83 3.28
CA LEU A 197 6.94 -5.43 4.46
C LEU A 197 8.38 -4.98 4.70
N ALA A 198 9.16 -4.69 3.65
CA ALA A 198 10.56 -4.31 3.79
C ALA A 198 10.79 -3.09 4.72
N PRO A 199 9.96 -2.04 4.71
CA PRO A 199 10.05 -0.95 5.69
C PRO A 199 9.88 -1.42 7.14
N LEU A 200 9.06 -2.44 7.40
CA LEU A 200 8.88 -3.01 8.73
C LEU A 200 10.17 -3.66 9.24
N PHE A 201 10.80 -4.52 8.41
CA PHE A 201 12.06 -5.16 8.78
C PHE A 201 13.22 -4.18 8.87
N CYS A 202 13.19 -3.11 8.05
CA CYS A 202 14.14 -2.01 8.15
C CYS A 202 14.11 -1.36 9.55
N ILE A 203 12.92 -1.05 10.06
CA ILE A 203 12.76 -0.40 11.37
C ILE A 203 12.98 -1.37 12.51
N ARG A 204 12.34 -2.55 12.46
CA ARG A 204 12.39 -3.54 13.53
C ARG A 204 13.81 -4.03 13.80
N ASN A 205 14.57 -4.33 12.75
CA ASN A 205 15.91 -4.93 12.84
C ASN A 205 17.03 -3.90 12.62
N GLN A 206 16.70 -2.62 12.46
CA GLN A 206 17.64 -1.56 12.07
C GLN A 206 18.50 -1.94 10.86
N ALA A 207 17.87 -2.66 9.92
CA ALA A 207 18.54 -3.28 8.81
C ALA A 207 18.84 -2.29 7.67
N THR A 208 19.91 -2.55 6.92
CA THR A 208 20.14 -1.84 5.67
C THR A 208 19.06 -2.14 4.63
N THR A 209 18.99 -1.37 3.55
CA THR A 209 18.01 -1.60 2.46
C THR A 209 18.09 -3.02 1.90
N HIS A 210 19.30 -3.54 1.71
CA HIS A 210 19.53 -4.87 1.16
C HIS A 210 19.11 -5.97 2.14
N ASP A 211 19.50 -5.84 3.42
CA ASP A 211 19.17 -6.82 4.44
C ASP A 211 17.66 -6.85 4.72
N ALA A 212 17.01 -5.67 4.75
CA ALA A 212 15.57 -5.57 4.90
C ALA A 212 14.82 -6.27 3.75
N LEU A 213 15.29 -6.13 2.51
CA LEU A 213 14.71 -6.86 1.37
C LEU A 213 14.95 -8.36 1.48
N ALA A 214 16.16 -8.81 1.85
CA ALA A 214 16.46 -10.22 2.03
C ALA A 214 15.58 -10.85 3.12
N LEU A 215 15.48 -10.22 4.29
CA LEU A 215 14.60 -10.65 5.39
C LEU A 215 13.14 -10.71 4.96
N THR A 216 12.70 -9.73 4.19
CA THR A 216 11.31 -9.69 3.68
C THR A 216 11.02 -10.84 2.74
N ILE A 217 11.94 -11.13 1.81
CA ILE A 217 11.77 -12.24 0.85
C ILE A 217 11.72 -13.56 1.61
N ASP A 218 12.65 -13.79 2.54
CA ASP A 218 12.68 -14.98 3.36
C ASP A 218 11.37 -15.15 4.18
N PHE A 219 10.91 -14.11 4.83
CA PHE A 219 9.63 -14.09 5.53
C PHE A 219 8.44 -14.39 4.60
N CYS A 220 8.40 -13.77 3.41
CA CYS A 220 7.35 -14.02 2.43
C CYS A 220 7.32 -15.47 1.98
N VAL A 221 8.48 -16.09 1.77
CA VAL A 221 8.59 -17.51 1.39
C VAL A 221 8.11 -18.41 2.53
N ARG A 222 8.55 -18.18 3.76
CA ARG A 222 8.17 -18.99 4.94
C ARG A 222 6.69 -18.86 5.28
N GLN A 223 6.12 -17.64 5.23
CA GLN A 223 4.77 -17.34 5.68
C GLN A 223 3.77 -17.11 4.53
N THR A 224 4.07 -17.61 3.31
CA THR A 224 3.26 -17.38 2.10
C THR A 224 1.77 -17.64 2.33
N ARG A 225 1.40 -18.77 2.94
CA ARG A 225 -0.02 -19.15 3.17
C ARG A 225 -0.73 -18.14 4.08
N ARG A 226 -0.07 -17.72 5.17
CA ARG A 226 -0.66 -16.77 6.14
C ARG A 226 -0.76 -15.37 5.54
N LEU A 227 0.28 -14.93 4.81
CA LEU A 227 0.28 -13.65 4.09
C LEU A 227 -0.79 -13.59 3.01
N LEU A 228 -0.96 -14.68 2.24
CA LEU A 228 -2.01 -14.78 1.22
C LEU A 228 -3.40 -14.71 1.85
N GLY A 229 -3.66 -15.50 2.89
CA GLY A 229 -4.93 -15.48 3.60
C GLY A 229 -5.26 -14.10 4.17
N LEU A 230 -4.28 -13.46 4.81
CA LEU A 230 -4.43 -12.10 5.35
C LEU A 230 -4.68 -11.07 4.23
N SER A 231 -3.94 -11.17 3.13
CA SER A 231 -4.11 -10.27 1.98
C SER A 231 -5.48 -10.43 1.33
N ILE A 232 -5.99 -11.65 1.21
CA ILE A 232 -7.34 -11.92 0.68
C ILE A 232 -8.40 -11.35 1.63
N ALA A 233 -8.24 -11.51 2.96
CA ALA A 233 -9.18 -10.95 3.93
C ALA A 233 -9.24 -9.41 3.83
N PHE A 234 -8.09 -8.73 3.79
CA PHE A 234 -8.07 -7.27 3.60
C PHE A 234 -8.57 -6.82 2.22
N LEU A 235 -8.32 -7.61 1.18
CA LEU A 235 -8.89 -7.35 -0.15
C LEU A 235 -10.41 -7.44 -0.13
N ALA A 236 -10.98 -8.46 0.51
CA ALA A 236 -12.43 -8.60 0.65
C ALA A 236 -13.05 -7.40 1.38
N VAL A 237 -12.47 -6.98 2.52
CA VAL A 237 -12.91 -5.78 3.24
C VAL A 237 -12.81 -4.53 2.36
N ARG A 238 -11.72 -4.39 1.59
CA ARG A 238 -11.54 -3.27 0.68
C ARG A 238 -12.56 -3.25 -0.44
N ILE A 239 -12.92 -4.42 -1.00
CA ILE A 239 -13.96 -4.53 -2.04
C ILE A 239 -15.32 -4.13 -1.46
N VAL A 240 -15.65 -4.59 -0.26
CA VAL A 240 -16.90 -4.21 0.43
C VAL A 240 -16.93 -2.70 0.70
N TRP A 241 -15.82 -2.13 1.20
CA TRP A 241 -15.69 -0.70 1.44
C TRP A 241 -15.87 0.12 0.14
N PHE A 242 -15.16 -0.27 -0.92
CA PHE A 242 -15.27 0.37 -2.23
C PHE A 242 -16.70 0.26 -2.79
N GLY A 243 -17.30 -0.93 -2.75
CA GLY A 243 -18.66 -1.15 -3.21
C GLY A 243 -19.69 -0.31 -2.43
N SER A 244 -19.57 -0.26 -1.11
CA SER A 244 -20.44 0.56 -0.27
C SER A 244 -20.34 2.05 -0.63
N MET A 245 -19.12 2.56 -0.77
CA MET A 245 -18.89 3.97 -1.14
C MET A 245 -19.34 4.26 -2.58
N PHE A 246 -19.18 3.33 -3.50
CA PHE A 246 -19.68 3.47 -4.88
C PHE A 246 -21.18 3.68 -4.90
N PHE A 247 -21.96 2.89 -4.16
CA PHE A 247 -23.41 3.07 -4.05
C PHE A 247 -23.77 4.40 -3.38
N VAL A 248 -23.03 4.81 -2.35
CA VAL A 248 -23.28 6.09 -1.67
C VAL A 248 -22.97 7.28 -2.60
N VAL A 249 -21.94 7.19 -3.44
CA VAL A 249 -21.60 8.24 -4.43
C VAL A 249 -22.63 8.30 -5.57
N LEU A 250 -23.20 7.16 -5.97
CA LEU A 250 -24.24 7.14 -7.01
C LEU A 250 -25.58 7.72 -6.53
N ALA A 251 -25.89 7.65 -5.26
CA ALA A 251 -27.15 8.17 -4.71
C ALA A 251 -27.36 9.68 -5.03
N PRO A 252 -26.39 10.59 -4.85
CA PRO A 252 -26.53 12.00 -5.22
C PRO A 252 -26.73 12.25 -6.71
N THR A 253 -26.22 11.38 -7.60
CA THR A 253 -26.41 11.57 -9.04
C THR A 253 -27.85 11.34 -9.46
N GLY A 254 -28.58 10.47 -8.76
CA GLY A 254 -30.04 10.32 -8.93
C GLY A 254 -30.84 11.51 -8.37
N LEU A 255 -30.31 12.21 -7.37
CA LEU A 255 -30.88 13.43 -6.79
C LEU A 255 -30.54 14.70 -7.56
N GLY A 256 -29.74 14.61 -8.62
CA GLY A 256 -29.18 15.71 -9.40
C GLY A 256 -30.20 16.68 -9.97
N LYS A 257 -31.46 16.27 -10.11
CA LYS A 257 -32.57 17.13 -10.53
C LYS A 257 -33.07 18.08 -9.44
N HIS A 258 -32.70 17.83 -8.18
CA HIS A 258 -33.23 18.55 -7.01
C HIS A 258 -32.17 19.33 -6.23
N ILE A 259 -30.89 19.12 -6.50
CA ILE A 259 -29.77 19.72 -5.75
C ILE A 259 -28.93 20.58 -6.73
N ALA A 260 -28.62 21.81 -6.34
CA ALA A 260 -27.74 22.66 -7.14
C ALA A 260 -26.36 22.03 -7.34
N LEU A 261 -25.78 22.17 -8.53
CA LEU A 261 -24.49 21.55 -8.92
C LEU A 261 -23.37 21.77 -7.88
N GLY A 262 -23.30 22.96 -7.29
CA GLY A 262 -22.30 23.28 -6.26
C GLY A 262 -22.39 22.37 -5.04
N TRP A 263 -23.59 22.11 -4.54
CA TRP A 263 -23.80 21.19 -3.42
C TRP A 263 -23.50 19.75 -3.76
N GLN A 264 -23.77 19.32 -5.00
CA GLN A 264 -23.40 17.98 -5.47
C GLN A 264 -21.89 17.79 -5.46
N LEU A 265 -21.13 18.78 -5.96
CA LEU A 265 -19.67 18.75 -5.98
C LEU A 265 -19.08 18.71 -4.55
N ILE A 266 -19.64 19.49 -3.64
CA ILE A 266 -19.22 19.49 -2.22
C ILE A 266 -19.49 18.11 -1.60
N LEU A 267 -20.68 17.56 -1.81
CA LEU A 267 -21.04 16.24 -1.27
C LEU A 267 -20.16 15.13 -1.84
N MET A 268 -19.92 15.14 -3.16
CA MET A 268 -19.00 14.18 -3.80
C MET A 268 -17.57 14.33 -3.27
N GLY A 269 -17.10 15.56 -3.03
CA GLY A 269 -15.80 15.82 -2.43
C GLY A 269 -15.69 15.24 -1.01
N LEU A 270 -16.70 15.45 -0.16
CA LEU A 270 -16.75 14.90 1.19
C LEU A 270 -16.78 13.37 1.18
N LEU A 271 -17.57 12.76 0.30
CA LEU A 271 -17.64 11.31 0.16
C LEU A 271 -16.30 10.73 -0.33
N ALA A 272 -15.62 11.40 -1.25
CA ALA A 272 -14.29 11.02 -1.68
C ALA A 272 -13.28 11.08 -0.53
N LEU A 273 -13.33 12.13 0.30
CA LEU A 273 -12.47 12.24 1.49
C LEU A 273 -12.73 11.10 2.49
N ILE A 274 -13.99 10.76 2.76
CA ILE A 274 -14.36 9.63 3.63
C ILE A 274 -13.84 8.31 3.03
N TYR A 275 -13.98 8.13 1.72
CA TYR A 275 -13.46 6.94 1.03
C TYR A 275 -11.95 6.80 1.21
N PHE A 276 -11.19 7.86 0.95
CA PHE A 276 -9.74 7.84 1.09
C PHE A 276 -9.30 7.64 2.53
N ALA A 277 -9.96 8.29 3.49
CA ALA A 277 -9.67 8.08 4.91
C ALA A 277 -9.89 6.62 5.35
N GLY A 278 -10.99 5.99 4.91
CA GLY A 278 -11.25 4.58 5.17
C GLY A 278 -10.26 3.64 4.48
N ALA A 279 -9.86 3.97 3.25
CA ALA A 279 -8.83 3.20 2.53
C ALA A 279 -7.46 3.27 3.22
N ASP A 280 -7.09 4.43 3.76
CA ASP A 280 -5.86 4.61 4.54
C ASP A 280 -5.93 3.89 5.89
N ALA A 281 -7.08 3.92 6.57
CA ALA A 281 -7.32 3.14 7.78
C ALA A 281 -7.14 1.64 7.55
N LEU A 282 -7.72 1.10 6.49
CA LEU A 282 -7.54 -0.31 6.09
C LEU A 282 -6.09 -0.63 5.75
N TYR A 283 -5.37 0.32 5.18
CA TYR A 283 -3.95 0.15 4.90
C TYR A 283 -3.13 0.02 6.20
N ILE A 284 -3.38 0.87 7.20
CA ILE A 284 -2.69 0.81 8.51
C ILE A 284 -3.06 -0.47 9.25
N ALA A 285 -4.35 -0.84 9.27
CA ALA A 285 -4.78 -2.10 9.87
C ALA A 285 -4.07 -3.32 9.26
N ARG A 286 -3.89 -3.31 7.93
CA ARG A 286 -3.10 -4.33 7.24
C ARG A 286 -1.63 -4.33 7.67
N LEU A 287 -1.04 -3.15 7.85
CA LEU A 287 0.33 -3.01 8.29
C LEU A 287 0.51 -3.52 9.73
N GLY A 288 -0.40 -3.18 10.64
CA GLY A 288 -0.44 -3.73 12.01
C GLY A 288 -0.63 -5.25 12.04
N ALA A 289 -1.44 -5.79 11.14
CA ALA A 289 -1.59 -7.23 11.00
C ALA A 289 -0.31 -7.93 10.51
N PHE A 290 0.47 -7.27 9.64
CA PHE A 290 1.78 -7.77 9.21
C PHE A 290 2.83 -7.70 10.32
N THR A 291 2.81 -6.65 11.16
CA THR A 291 3.66 -6.57 12.37
C THR A 291 3.37 -7.71 13.31
N ALA A 292 2.11 -7.92 13.66
CA ALA A 292 1.70 -9.02 14.52
C ALA A 292 2.09 -10.40 13.96
N LEU A 293 1.99 -10.60 12.64
CA LEU A 293 2.43 -11.85 12.00
C LEU A 293 3.95 -12.02 12.08
N ALA A 294 4.73 -10.95 11.91
CA ALA A 294 6.18 -10.99 12.03
C ALA A 294 6.63 -11.27 13.48
N ASP A 295 5.88 -10.80 14.48
CA ASP A 295 6.14 -11.10 15.88
C ASP A 295 5.91 -12.57 16.21
N ILE A 296 4.84 -13.16 15.71
CA ILE A 296 4.55 -14.59 15.85
C ILE A 296 5.70 -15.43 15.24
N ASP A 297 6.24 -15.03 14.10
CA ASP A 297 7.33 -15.75 13.42
C ASP A 297 8.67 -15.67 14.17
N SER A 298 8.90 -14.60 14.93
CA SER A 298 10.13 -14.40 15.70
C SER A 298 10.12 -15.03 17.09
N GLN A 299 8.96 -15.49 17.57
CA GLN A 299 8.91 -16.20 18.84
C GLN A 299 9.66 -17.54 18.71
N PRO A 300 10.61 -17.84 19.63
CA PRO A 300 11.24 -19.15 19.63
C PRO A 300 10.14 -20.21 19.72
N VAL A 301 10.21 -21.18 18.83
CA VAL A 301 9.34 -22.36 18.95
C VAL A 301 9.53 -22.89 20.36
N PRO A 302 8.47 -22.98 21.19
CA PRO A 302 8.63 -23.57 22.51
C PRO A 302 9.32 -24.91 22.30
N GLU A 303 10.51 -25.06 22.90
CA GLU A 303 11.19 -26.36 22.91
C GLU A 303 10.13 -27.37 23.34
N PRO A 304 9.91 -28.43 22.56
CA PRO A 304 9.00 -29.47 22.98
C PRO A 304 9.44 -29.83 24.40
N GLU A 305 8.59 -29.49 25.39
CA GLU A 305 8.83 -29.88 26.79
C GLU A 305 9.41 -31.28 26.70
N SER A 306 10.68 -31.41 27.10
CA SER A 306 11.37 -32.69 26.99
C SER A 306 10.54 -33.69 27.79
N VAL A 307 9.67 -34.39 27.05
CA VAL A 307 8.80 -35.46 27.58
C VAL A 307 9.68 -36.60 28.18
N LEU A 308 10.98 -36.37 28.27
CA LEU A 308 12.02 -37.29 28.64
C LEU A 308 12.91 -36.83 29.78
N ASP A 309 12.41 -36.05 30.73
CA ASP A 309 12.84 -36.30 32.08
C ASP A 309 11.90 -37.38 32.67
N PRO A 310 12.25 -38.65 32.59
CA PRO A 310 11.52 -39.63 33.33
C PRO A 310 11.68 -39.21 34.79
N LYS A 311 10.57 -38.70 35.34
CA LYS A 311 10.48 -38.40 36.77
C LYS A 311 11.28 -39.49 37.47
N PRO A 312 12.41 -39.19 38.18
CA PRO A 312 13.27 -40.22 38.70
C PRO A 312 12.38 -41.16 39.49
N TRP A 313 12.40 -42.44 39.08
CA TRP A 313 11.59 -43.46 39.70
C TRP A 313 11.89 -43.45 41.18
N THR A 314 11.00 -42.85 41.98
CA THR A 314 11.04 -42.90 43.42
C THR A 314 10.50 -44.29 43.81
N PRO A 315 11.32 -45.17 44.36
CA PRO A 315 10.82 -46.47 44.80
C PRO A 315 9.66 -46.24 45.76
N TYR A 316 8.57 -46.94 45.52
CA TYR A 316 7.39 -46.94 46.39
C TYR A 316 7.81 -47.37 47.79
N VAL A 317 7.86 -46.45 48.76
CA VAL A 317 8.04 -46.74 50.18
C VAL A 317 6.64 -47.01 50.72
N PRO A 318 6.35 -48.28 51.10
CA PRO A 318 5.05 -48.58 51.71
C PRO A 318 4.88 -47.81 53.02
N PRO A 319 3.69 -47.36 53.33
CA PRO A 319 3.43 -46.66 54.59
C PRO A 319 3.82 -47.56 55.78
N GLN A 320 4.73 -47.09 56.59
CA GLN A 320 5.05 -47.79 57.87
C GLN A 320 3.82 -47.72 58.76
N ASN A 321 3.21 -48.88 59.02
CA ASN A 321 2.16 -49.03 60.00
C ASN A 321 2.78 -48.79 61.43
N THR A 322 2.68 -47.56 61.85
CA THR A 322 2.88 -47.24 63.27
C THR A 322 1.64 -47.66 64.07
N THR A 323 1.48 -48.93 64.29
CA THR A 323 0.62 -49.39 65.39
C THR A 323 1.32 -49.05 66.67
N GLY A 324 1.00 -47.89 67.22
CA GLY A 324 1.30 -47.55 68.61
C GLY A 324 0.53 -48.47 69.55
N ILE A 325 1.23 -49.43 70.11
CA ILE A 325 0.78 -50.14 71.31
C ILE A 325 1.25 -49.30 72.45
N GLU A 326 0.35 -48.52 73.05
CA GLU A 326 0.56 -47.92 74.36
C GLU A 326 0.57 -49.09 75.40
N PRO A 327 1.58 -49.23 76.29
CA PRO A 327 1.53 -50.11 77.43
C PRO A 327 0.74 -49.44 78.58
N LEU A 328 -0.16 -50.23 79.17
CA LEU A 328 -0.87 -49.96 80.44
C LEU A 328 0.10 -49.82 81.63
#